data_b084b4314e1d5abaf2e46ff0205c3ffb
#
_entry.id   b084b4314e1d5abaf2e46ff0205c3ffb
#
_cell.length_a   1.000
_cell.length_b   1.000
_cell.length_c   1.000
_cell.angle_alpha   90.00
_cell.angle_beta   90.00
_cell.angle_gamma   90.00
#
_symmetry.space_group_name_H-M   'P 1'
#
loop_
_entity.id
_entity.type
_entity.pdbx_description
1 polymer ?
#
loop_
_entity_poly.entity_id
_entity_poly.type
_entity_poly.pdbx_seq_one_letter_code
_entity_poly.pdbx_strand_id
1 'polypeptide(L)'
;MIDLLENIFKELSIECYYISKQEEETEGDYIKYNFSSRDIKFSSNKVDKVEYTIYINYYISDGTTLEKKKIDLVKKLREYKILRRGTDNTYKESTGYYNTSLSFKYYI
;
A
#
# COMPACT_ATOMS: atom_id res chain seq x y z
N MET A 1 -2.93 -5.86 11.28
CA MET A 1 -2.58 -5.41 9.90
C MET A 1 -2.04 -3.99 9.86
N ILE A 2 -2.68 -3.06 10.54
CA ILE A 2 -2.21 -1.66 10.55
C ILE A 2 -0.78 -1.56 11.06
N ASP A 3 -0.48 -2.19 12.19
CA ASP A 3 0.87 -2.15 12.78
C ASP A 3 1.93 -2.71 11.85
N LEU A 4 1.62 -3.80 11.15
CA LEU A 4 2.53 -4.41 10.18
C LEU A 4 2.84 -3.44 9.03
N LEU A 5 1.80 -2.85 8.45
CA LEU A 5 1.96 -1.92 7.33
C LEU A 5 2.70 -0.65 7.75
N GLU A 6 2.36 -0.08 8.90
CA GLU A 6 3.05 1.11 9.41
C GLU A 6 4.53 0.84 9.67
N ASN A 7 4.88 -0.32 10.21
CA ASN A 7 6.27 -0.71 10.41
C ASN A 7 7.02 -0.81 9.08
N ILE A 8 6.39 -1.41 8.06
CA ILE A 8 7.00 -1.54 6.73
C ILE A 8 7.26 -0.16 6.11
N PHE A 9 6.26 0.72 6.16
CA PHE A 9 6.41 2.08 5.61
C PHE A 9 7.44 2.90 6.37
N LYS A 10 7.52 2.71 7.69
CA LYS A 10 8.53 3.35 8.51
C LYS A 10 9.94 2.90 8.15
N GLU A 11 10.14 1.61 7.85
CA GLU A 11 11.44 1.10 7.38
C GLU A 11 11.87 1.74 6.07
N LEU A 12 10.89 2.14 5.23
CA LEU A 12 11.14 2.86 3.98
C LEU A 12 11.21 4.38 4.16
N SER A 13 11.04 4.87 5.40
CA SER A 13 10.99 6.30 5.71
C SER A 13 9.87 7.03 4.95
N ILE A 14 8.72 6.38 4.80
CA ILE A 14 7.56 6.95 4.12
C ILE A 14 6.48 7.27 5.15
N GLU A 15 5.96 8.51 5.13
CA GLU A 15 4.77 8.85 5.91
C GLU A 15 3.56 8.11 5.38
N CYS A 16 2.71 7.61 6.29
CA CYS A 16 1.53 6.86 5.91
C CYS A 16 0.31 7.29 6.71
N TYR A 17 -0.85 7.16 6.08
CA TYR A 17 -2.14 7.52 6.66
C TYR A 17 -3.15 6.42 6.35
N TYR A 18 -3.83 5.93 7.39
CA TYR A 18 -4.86 4.92 7.25
C TYR A 18 -6.18 5.57 6.86
N ILE A 19 -6.74 5.14 5.73
CA ILE A 19 -8.01 5.57 5.14
C ILE A 19 -7.95 7.00 4.58
N SER A 20 -7.63 7.99 5.40
CA SER A 20 -7.62 9.37 4.96
C SER A 20 -6.50 10.16 5.61
N LYS A 21 -5.99 11.12 4.87
CA LYS A 21 -5.07 12.12 5.38
C LYS A 21 -5.88 13.33 5.83
N GLN A 22 -5.62 13.84 7.03
CA GLN A 22 -6.13 15.15 7.42
C GLN A 22 -5.45 16.23 6.56
N GLU A 23 -6.16 17.33 6.31
CA GLU A 23 -5.70 18.41 5.42
C GLU A 23 -4.48 19.18 5.93
N GLU A 24 -3.56 18.52 6.61
CA GLU A 24 -2.30 19.13 6.98
C GLU A 24 -1.32 19.02 5.81
N GLU A 25 -0.63 20.09 5.53
CA GLU A 25 0.40 20.10 4.49
C GLU A 25 1.48 19.08 4.84
N THR A 26 1.64 18.11 3.95
CA THR A 26 2.73 17.15 4.04
C THR A 26 3.81 17.58 3.08
N GLU A 27 5.00 17.83 3.60
CA GLU A 27 6.17 17.99 2.75
C GLU A 27 6.73 16.60 2.44
N GLY A 28 6.93 16.34 1.14
CA GLY A 28 7.48 15.08 0.69
C GLY A 28 6.43 14.04 0.32
N ASP A 29 6.91 12.84 0.07
CA ASP A 29 6.07 11.74 -0.39
C ASP A 29 5.30 11.12 0.77
N TYR A 30 4.12 10.59 0.47
CA TYR A 30 3.31 9.92 1.48
C TYR A 30 2.44 8.84 0.86
N ILE A 31 1.92 7.97 1.73
CA ILE A 31 1.03 6.88 1.37
C ILE A 31 -0.30 7.06 2.10
N LYS A 32 -1.40 6.89 1.38
CA LYS A 32 -2.70 6.58 1.97
C LYS A 32 -2.99 5.13 1.69
N TYR A 33 -3.48 4.41 2.69
CA TYR A 33 -3.77 2.99 2.52
C TYR A 33 -5.04 2.59 3.25
N ASN A 34 -5.65 1.54 2.76
CA ASN A 34 -6.70 0.82 3.46
C ASN A 34 -6.61 -0.66 3.13
N PHE A 35 -7.40 -1.46 3.79
CA PHE A 35 -7.46 -2.88 3.52
C PHE A 35 -8.83 -3.44 3.87
N SER A 36 -9.14 -4.58 3.26
CA SER A 36 -10.28 -5.41 3.60
C SER A 36 -9.79 -6.82 3.85
N SER A 37 -10.59 -7.62 4.54
CA SER A 37 -10.25 -9.01 4.80
C SER A 37 -11.44 -9.92 4.55
N ARG A 38 -11.16 -11.16 4.20
CA ARG A 38 -12.18 -12.21 4.12
C ARG A 38 -11.61 -13.53 4.57
N ASP A 39 -12.47 -14.38 5.13
CA ASP A 39 -12.11 -15.72 5.53
C ASP A 39 -12.11 -16.63 4.30
N ILE A 40 -11.08 -17.47 4.18
CA ILE A 40 -11.03 -18.51 3.16
C ILE A 40 -11.28 -19.85 3.84
N LYS A 41 -12.35 -20.53 3.42
CA LYS A 41 -12.76 -21.83 3.96
C LYS A 41 -12.57 -22.90 2.89
N PHE A 42 -11.81 -23.93 3.22
CA PHE A 42 -11.55 -25.00 2.27
C PHE A 42 -12.46 -26.23 2.49
N SER A 43 -12.71 -26.61 3.72
CA SER A 43 -13.57 -27.75 4.03
C SER A 43 -14.24 -27.59 5.36
N SER A 44 -15.39 -28.25 5.56
CA SER A 44 -16.12 -28.33 6.85
C SER A 44 -16.40 -26.97 7.50
N ASN A 45 -16.53 -25.91 6.72
CA ASN A 45 -16.78 -24.53 7.19
C ASN A 45 -15.75 -23.99 8.19
N LYS A 46 -14.56 -24.56 8.21
CA LYS A 46 -13.46 -24.04 9.02
C LYS A 46 -12.72 -22.94 8.28
N VAL A 47 -12.35 -21.89 9.01
CA VAL A 47 -11.51 -20.83 8.47
C VAL A 47 -10.08 -21.34 8.45
N ASP A 48 -9.52 -21.59 7.25
CA ASP A 48 -8.15 -22.05 7.08
C ASP A 48 -7.17 -20.90 6.94
N LYS A 49 -7.62 -19.81 6.31
CA LYS A 49 -6.80 -18.62 6.08
C LYS A 49 -7.66 -17.37 6.11
N VAL A 50 -7.02 -16.25 6.43
CA VAL A 50 -7.60 -14.93 6.23
C VAL A 50 -6.86 -14.27 5.08
N GLU A 51 -7.61 -13.81 4.08
CA GLU A 51 -7.06 -13.06 2.96
C GLU A 51 -7.26 -11.57 3.20
N TYR A 52 -6.16 -10.82 3.16
CA TYR A 52 -6.21 -9.37 3.17
C TYR A 52 -6.00 -8.84 1.76
N THR A 53 -6.82 -7.89 1.36
CA THR A 53 -6.61 -7.08 0.16
C THR A 53 -6.19 -5.70 0.62
N ILE A 54 -5.00 -5.27 0.24
CA ILE A 54 -4.42 -4.01 0.68
C ILE A 54 -4.37 -3.05 -0.50
N TYR A 55 -4.92 -1.86 -0.31
CA TYR A 55 -4.96 -0.81 -1.32
C TYR A 55 -4.04 0.31 -0.89
N ILE A 56 -3.07 0.64 -1.72
CA ILE A 56 -2.09 1.67 -1.44
C ILE A 56 -2.16 2.75 -2.53
N ASN A 57 -2.29 3.99 -2.10
CA ASN A 57 -2.11 5.15 -2.97
C ASN A 57 -0.83 5.84 -2.54
N TYR A 58 0.18 5.79 -3.42
CA TYR A 58 1.48 6.39 -3.16
C TYR A 58 1.56 7.74 -3.87
N TYR A 59 1.74 8.80 -3.10
CA TYR A 59 1.82 10.17 -3.60
C TYR A 59 3.28 10.60 -3.63
N ILE A 60 3.79 10.82 -4.82
CA ILE A 60 5.21 11.13 -5.07
C ILE A 60 5.31 12.50 -5.72
N SER A 61 6.09 13.39 -5.12
CA SER A 61 6.23 14.78 -5.57
C SER A 61 7.13 14.90 -6.80
N ASP A 62 8.15 14.06 -6.91
CA ASP A 62 9.10 14.07 -8.03
C ASP A 62 8.86 12.90 -8.97
N GLY A 63 8.29 13.20 -10.13
CA GLY A 63 7.96 12.17 -11.12
C GLY A 63 9.18 11.39 -11.65
N THR A 64 10.38 11.96 -11.56
CA THR A 64 11.60 11.27 -12.03
C THR A 64 12.00 10.12 -11.11
N THR A 65 11.57 10.16 -9.84
CA THR A 65 11.86 9.12 -8.85
C THR A 65 10.74 8.10 -8.70
N LEU A 66 9.63 8.30 -9.39
CA LEU A 66 8.40 7.52 -9.21
C LEU A 66 8.62 6.03 -9.42
N GLU A 67 9.24 5.66 -10.54
CA GLU A 67 9.42 4.25 -10.89
C GLU A 67 10.31 3.53 -9.88
N LYS A 68 11.40 4.15 -9.47
CA LYS A 68 12.29 3.58 -8.46
C LYS A 68 11.60 3.41 -7.11
N LYS A 69 10.88 4.43 -6.65
CA LYS A 69 10.17 4.38 -5.37
C LYS A 69 9.08 3.32 -5.38
N LYS A 70 8.36 3.19 -6.49
CA LYS A 70 7.35 2.14 -6.66
C LYS A 70 7.98 0.75 -6.58
N ILE A 71 9.10 0.53 -7.27
CA ILE A 71 9.83 -0.75 -7.25
C ILE A 71 10.30 -1.07 -5.84
N ASP A 72 10.88 -0.09 -5.13
CA ASP A 72 11.37 -0.29 -3.77
C ASP A 72 10.24 -0.68 -2.81
N LEU A 73 9.08 -0.04 -2.95
CA LEU A 73 7.89 -0.38 -2.16
C LEU A 73 7.43 -1.81 -2.43
N VAL A 74 7.30 -2.19 -3.69
CA VAL A 74 6.87 -3.55 -4.08
C VAL A 74 7.84 -4.60 -3.54
N LYS A 75 9.14 -4.38 -3.67
CA LYS A 75 10.16 -5.29 -3.14
C LYS A 75 10.08 -5.43 -1.62
N LYS A 76 9.91 -4.32 -0.91
CA LYS A 76 9.83 -4.34 0.55
C LYS A 76 8.62 -5.13 1.03
N LEU A 77 7.45 -4.87 0.44
CA LEU A 77 6.24 -5.60 0.77
C LEU A 77 6.38 -7.10 0.48
N ARG A 78 7.05 -7.45 -0.60
CA ARG A 78 7.30 -8.86 -0.96
C ARG A 78 8.14 -9.58 0.11
N GLU A 79 9.06 -8.91 0.76
CA GLU A 79 9.84 -9.49 1.87
C GLU A 79 8.93 -9.96 3.01
N TYR A 80 7.78 -9.34 3.18
CA TYR A 80 6.77 -9.67 4.19
C TYR A 80 5.65 -10.56 3.64
N LYS A 81 5.83 -11.15 2.45
CA LYS A 81 4.82 -12.00 1.80
C LYS A 81 3.57 -11.23 1.38
N ILE A 82 3.67 -9.94 1.24
CA ILE A 82 2.61 -9.09 0.71
C ILE A 82 2.86 -8.93 -0.79
N LEU A 83 2.01 -9.57 -1.60
CA LEU A 83 2.25 -9.72 -3.04
C LEU A 83 1.36 -8.80 -3.85
N ARG A 84 1.97 -8.16 -4.84
CA ARG A 84 1.26 -7.26 -5.76
C ARG A 84 0.23 -8.02 -6.58
N ARG A 85 -0.94 -7.39 -6.78
CA ARG A 85 -2.04 -7.91 -7.59
C ARG A 85 -2.47 -6.87 -8.61
N GLY A 86 -2.79 -7.35 -9.82
CA GLY A 86 -3.29 -6.50 -10.89
C GLY A 86 -2.27 -5.52 -11.42
N THR A 87 -2.78 -4.50 -12.10
CA THR A 87 -1.97 -3.42 -12.65
C THR A 87 -2.07 -2.18 -11.77
N ASP A 88 -0.98 -1.43 -11.69
CA ASP A 88 -0.99 -0.12 -11.06
C ASP A 88 -1.54 0.92 -12.04
N ASN A 89 -2.04 2.00 -11.48
CA ASN A 89 -2.51 3.15 -12.25
C ASN A 89 -1.84 4.41 -11.69
N THR A 90 -1.20 5.18 -12.57
CA THR A 90 -0.49 6.40 -12.18
C THR A 90 -1.06 7.60 -12.91
N TYR A 91 -1.35 8.66 -12.18
CA TYR A 91 -1.77 9.93 -12.78
C TYR A 91 -1.25 11.10 -11.94
N LYS A 92 -1.12 12.26 -12.59
CA LYS A 92 -0.71 13.48 -11.92
C LYS A 92 -1.94 14.22 -11.39
N GLU A 93 -1.95 14.53 -10.10
CA GLU A 93 -3.02 15.30 -9.49
C GLU A 93 -2.83 16.80 -9.69
N SER A 94 -3.92 17.56 -9.51
CA SER A 94 -3.89 19.01 -9.56
C SER A 94 -2.97 19.64 -8.51
N THR A 95 -2.72 18.90 -7.42
CA THR A 95 -1.81 19.31 -6.34
C THR A 95 -0.33 19.26 -6.74
N GLY A 96 -0.02 18.65 -7.90
CA GLY A 96 1.35 18.45 -8.34
C GLY A 96 1.94 17.08 -8.00
N TYR A 97 1.29 16.31 -7.13
CA TYR A 97 1.72 14.96 -6.81
C TYR A 97 1.34 13.97 -7.91
N TYR A 98 2.19 12.97 -8.09
CA TYR A 98 1.84 11.78 -8.87
C TYR A 98 1.26 10.74 -7.94
N ASN A 99 0.04 10.31 -8.21
CA ASN A 99 -0.64 9.28 -7.43
C ASN A 99 -0.52 7.95 -8.16
N THR A 100 0.13 6.99 -7.51
CA THR A 100 0.21 5.60 -8.01
C THR A 100 -0.65 4.72 -7.11
N SER A 101 -1.68 4.13 -7.70
CA SER A 101 -2.58 3.20 -7.01
C SER A 101 -2.11 1.77 -7.22
N LEU A 102 -1.90 1.06 -6.11
CA LEU A 102 -1.40 -0.31 -6.10
C LEU A 102 -2.30 -1.17 -5.22
N SER A 103 -2.46 -2.44 -5.56
CA SER A 103 -3.16 -3.38 -4.71
C SER A 103 -2.31 -4.62 -4.45
N PHE A 104 -2.51 -5.20 -3.27
CA PHE A 104 -1.72 -6.33 -2.79
C PHE A 104 -2.61 -7.35 -2.10
N LYS A 105 -2.14 -8.59 -2.04
CA LYS A 105 -2.76 -9.68 -1.28
C LYS A 105 -1.81 -10.17 -0.21
N TYR A 106 -2.36 -10.49 0.95
CA TYR A 106 -1.64 -11.06 2.09
C TYR A 106 -2.51 -12.10 2.77
N TYR A 107 -1.92 -13.24 3.10
CA TYR A 107 -2.62 -14.38 3.71
C TYR A 107 -2.00 -14.73 5.06
N ILE A 108 -2.83 -14.90 6.05
CA ILE A 108 -2.41 -15.41 7.37
C ILE A 108 -3.27 -16.56 7.86
#